data_476e2147d7d800ca24ba511f0eb77762
#
_entry.id   476e2147d7d800ca24ba511f0eb77762
#
_cell.length_a   1.000
_cell.length_b   1.000
_cell.length_c   1.000
_cell.angle_alpha   90.00
_cell.angle_beta   90.00
_cell.angle_gamma   90.00
#
_symmetry.space_group_name_H-M   'P 1'
#
loop_
_entity.id
_entity.type
_entity.pdbx_description
1 polymer ?
#
loop_
_entity_poly.entity_id
_entity_poly.type
_entity_poly.pdbx_seq_one_letter_code
_entity_poly.pdbx_strand_id
1 'polypeptide(L)'
;AVSGYDKTPSPLTHALEDEGIGVHYTDDISFIPKDKEETLVVYTPAIPKDMGELVYVQENGYRVIKRSRMLGEIAEGQRCLAVAGTHGKTTTSTLLAHIFKDSGEGCSAFLGGISKNYDTNLLVSRNPVIVAEADEFDRSFLQLFPEIAVITSMDADHLDIYSDISNMHDAFKAFASQVSGTVIAKYGLPIEQKDTKAQILRYAYDNAGADFYASGIKVDECGYFTFDLNWPGGTVKDCKVGIPGWINVENAVAASAIALTYGLDPEKVKKALSSFQGVKRRFDIHLNTPGCAYIDDYAHHPKEISAAISSMRDIFPGRRLTAIFQPHLYTRTRDFADEFAEALSGVDKLILLDIYPAREEPIPGVTSEI
;
A
#
# COMPACT_ATOMS: atom_id res chain seq x y z
N ALA A 1 -22.69 -2.68 19.40
CA ALA A 1 -21.89 -3.92 19.36
C ALA A 1 -21.33 -4.08 17.95
N VAL A 2 -20.17 -4.74 17.81
CA VAL A 2 -19.55 -5.08 16.53
C VAL A 2 -19.41 -6.59 16.48
N SER A 3 -19.70 -7.20 15.33
CA SER A 3 -19.43 -8.59 15.03
C SER A 3 -19.06 -8.73 13.55
N GLY A 4 -18.47 -9.85 13.15
CA GLY A 4 -18.07 -10.04 11.77
C GLY A 4 -17.94 -11.49 11.36
N TYR A 5 -17.85 -11.68 10.05
CA TYR A 5 -17.55 -12.94 9.38
C TYR A 5 -16.15 -12.89 8.76
N ASP A 6 -15.41 -13.96 8.90
CA ASP A 6 -14.23 -14.27 8.05
C ASP A 6 -14.30 -15.75 7.65
N LYS A 7 -13.75 -16.07 6.48
CA LYS A 7 -13.72 -17.47 6.00
C LYS A 7 -12.77 -18.34 6.82
N THR A 8 -11.70 -17.75 7.37
CA THR A 8 -10.63 -18.49 8.05
C THR A 8 -10.11 -17.74 9.27
N PRO A 9 -9.85 -18.45 10.38
CA PRO A 9 -9.16 -17.86 11.53
C PRO A 9 -7.77 -17.32 11.14
N SER A 10 -7.41 -16.18 11.71
CA SER A 10 -6.14 -15.51 11.49
C SER A 10 -5.67 -14.80 12.76
N PRO A 11 -4.39 -14.39 12.86
CA PRO A 11 -3.95 -13.56 13.97
C PRO A 11 -4.76 -12.26 14.14
N LEU A 12 -5.26 -11.69 13.03
CA LEU A 12 -6.10 -10.49 13.09
C LEU A 12 -7.50 -10.78 13.64
N THR A 13 -8.13 -11.89 13.24
CA THR A 13 -9.44 -12.26 13.78
C THR A 13 -9.36 -12.61 15.26
N HIS A 14 -8.29 -13.31 15.69
CA HIS A 14 -8.06 -13.56 17.11
C HIS A 14 -7.86 -12.27 17.91
N ALA A 15 -7.11 -11.29 17.36
CA ALA A 15 -6.95 -9.99 18.02
C ALA A 15 -8.30 -9.25 18.19
N LEU A 16 -9.21 -9.35 17.20
CA LEU A 16 -10.56 -8.79 17.31
C LEU A 16 -11.40 -9.52 18.39
N GLU A 17 -11.28 -10.84 18.47
CA GLU A 17 -11.95 -11.65 19.51
C GLU A 17 -11.42 -11.29 20.90
N ASP A 18 -10.12 -11.06 21.06
CA ASP A 18 -9.49 -10.60 22.30
C ASP A 18 -10.00 -9.20 22.73
N GLU A 19 -10.36 -8.35 21.78
CA GLU A 19 -11.02 -7.05 22.02
C GLU A 19 -12.52 -7.18 22.32
N GLY A 20 -13.08 -8.39 22.30
CA GLY A 20 -14.49 -8.65 22.57
C GLY A 20 -15.42 -8.52 21.36
N ILE A 21 -14.87 -8.48 20.14
CA ILE A 21 -15.63 -8.49 18.89
C ILE A 21 -15.92 -9.94 18.51
N GLY A 22 -17.21 -10.28 18.38
CA GLY A 22 -17.61 -11.63 17.97
C GLY A 22 -17.28 -11.90 16.51
N VAL A 23 -16.41 -12.90 16.24
CA VAL A 23 -16.11 -13.34 14.88
C VAL A 23 -16.68 -14.75 14.67
N HIS A 24 -17.32 -14.97 13.54
CA HIS A 24 -17.78 -16.31 13.13
C HIS A 24 -17.19 -16.68 11.77
N TYR A 25 -17.08 -17.99 11.53
CA TYR A 25 -16.37 -18.56 10.38
C TYR A 25 -17.25 -19.43 9.49
N THR A 26 -18.56 -19.38 9.73
CA THR A 26 -19.58 -20.12 8.97
C THR A 26 -20.58 -19.13 8.40
N ASP A 27 -20.88 -19.25 7.10
CA ASP A 27 -21.93 -18.48 6.45
C ASP A 27 -23.31 -18.91 7.01
N ASP A 28 -23.83 -18.17 8.00
CA ASP A 28 -25.07 -18.46 8.70
C ASP A 28 -25.79 -17.17 9.07
N ILE A 29 -26.94 -16.96 8.46
CA ILE A 29 -27.80 -15.78 8.67
C ILE A 29 -28.25 -15.60 10.13
N SER A 30 -28.14 -16.62 10.98
CA SER A 30 -28.50 -16.53 12.40
C SER A 30 -27.58 -15.59 13.19
N PHE A 31 -26.36 -15.32 12.71
CA PHE A 31 -25.42 -14.38 13.31
C PHE A 31 -25.76 -12.91 13.01
N ILE A 32 -26.62 -12.65 12.01
CA ILE A 32 -26.97 -11.29 11.62
C ILE A 32 -27.93 -10.68 12.67
N PRO A 33 -27.62 -9.47 13.20
CA PRO A 33 -28.51 -8.77 14.12
C PRO A 33 -29.89 -8.52 13.48
N LYS A 34 -30.97 -8.73 14.26
CA LYS A 34 -32.34 -8.62 13.74
C LYS A 34 -32.81 -7.18 13.58
N ASP A 35 -32.21 -6.24 14.30
CA ASP A 35 -32.53 -4.82 14.20
C ASP A 35 -31.88 -4.21 12.96
N LYS A 36 -32.66 -4.08 11.92
CA LYS A 36 -32.19 -3.60 10.60
C LYS A 36 -31.95 -2.10 10.59
N GLU A 37 -32.68 -1.33 11.37
CA GLU A 37 -32.60 0.13 11.44
C GLU A 37 -31.28 0.58 12.09
N GLU A 38 -30.85 -0.13 13.14
CA GLU A 38 -29.64 0.15 13.90
C GLU A 38 -28.41 -0.60 13.38
N THR A 39 -28.58 -1.48 12.37
CA THR A 39 -27.47 -2.32 11.86
C THR A 39 -26.90 -1.75 10.57
N LEU A 40 -25.62 -1.38 10.61
CA LEU A 40 -24.81 -1.11 9.43
C LEU A 40 -24.00 -2.35 9.06
N VAL A 41 -24.16 -2.84 7.84
CA VAL A 41 -23.39 -3.95 7.30
C VAL A 41 -22.29 -3.41 6.39
N VAL A 42 -21.04 -3.76 6.68
CA VAL A 42 -19.88 -3.38 5.90
C VAL A 42 -19.26 -4.62 5.27
N TYR A 43 -19.12 -4.62 3.96
CA TYR A 43 -18.52 -5.75 3.24
C TYR A 43 -17.34 -5.36 2.36
N THR A 44 -16.49 -6.35 2.06
CA THR A 44 -15.40 -6.22 1.08
C THR A 44 -15.76 -6.92 -0.23
N PRO A 45 -15.35 -6.41 -1.40
CA PRO A 45 -15.55 -7.09 -2.69
C PRO A 45 -14.87 -8.47 -2.79
N ALA A 46 -14.02 -8.83 -1.83
CA ALA A 46 -13.35 -10.12 -1.80
C ALA A 46 -14.26 -11.30 -1.46
N ILE A 47 -15.43 -11.06 -0.82
CA ILE A 47 -16.38 -12.11 -0.50
C ILE A 47 -17.21 -12.49 -1.74
N PRO A 48 -17.62 -13.77 -1.88
CA PRO A 48 -18.49 -14.22 -2.97
C PRO A 48 -19.80 -13.44 -2.98
N LYS A 49 -20.28 -13.11 -4.17
CA LYS A 49 -21.55 -12.37 -4.34
C LYS A 49 -22.78 -13.19 -3.95
N ASP A 50 -22.66 -14.49 -3.96
CA ASP A 50 -23.69 -15.48 -3.60
C ASP A 50 -23.58 -15.97 -2.15
N MET A 51 -22.71 -15.37 -1.34
CA MET A 51 -22.62 -15.64 0.08
C MET A 51 -23.97 -15.38 0.76
N GLY A 52 -24.47 -16.37 1.52
CA GLY A 52 -25.82 -16.36 2.07
C GLY A 52 -26.12 -15.18 2.99
N GLU A 53 -25.19 -14.81 3.87
CA GLU A 53 -25.32 -13.62 4.72
C GLU A 53 -25.39 -12.32 3.92
N LEU A 54 -24.52 -12.16 2.89
CA LEU A 54 -24.52 -10.96 2.06
C LEU A 54 -25.84 -10.83 1.28
N VAL A 55 -26.30 -11.91 0.64
CA VAL A 55 -27.58 -11.95 -0.08
C VAL A 55 -28.73 -11.60 0.86
N TYR A 56 -28.74 -12.23 2.05
CA TYR A 56 -29.80 -12.00 3.03
C TYR A 56 -29.90 -10.52 3.44
N VAL A 57 -28.79 -9.85 3.77
CA VAL A 57 -28.83 -8.44 4.20
C VAL A 57 -29.22 -7.50 3.07
N GLN A 58 -28.80 -7.79 1.84
CA GLN A 58 -29.17 -7.01 0.66
C GLN A 58 -30.69 -7.13 0.34
N GLU A 59 -31.26 -8.33 0.44
CA GLU A 59 -32.68 -8.58 0.15
C GLU A 59 -33.63 -8.16 1.28
N ASN A 60 -33.11 -8.04 2.50
CA ASN A 60 -33.94 -7.78 3.67
C ASN A 60 -33.91 -6.33 4.18
N GLY A 61 -33.35 -5.38 3.39
CA GLY A 61 -33.46 -3.95 3.67
C GLY A 61 -32.50 -3.42 4.75
N TYR A 62 -31.38 -4.11 4.98
CA TYR A 62 -30.30 -3.56 5.81
C TYR A 62 -29.57 -2.45 5.07
N ARG A 63 -28.96 -1.51 5.82
CA ARG A 63 -27.99 -0.56 5.25
C ARG A 63 -26.68 -1.30 4.99
N VAL A 64 -26.40 -1.59 3.72
CA VAL A 64 -25.19 -2.33 3.28
C VAL A 64 -24.28 -1.40 2.52
N ILE A 65 -23.03 -1.26 2.95
CA ILE A 65 -22.02 -0.43 2.29
C ILE A 65 -20.70 -1.19 2.09
N LYS A 66 -19.90 -0.77 1.10
CA LYS A 66 -18.55 -1.29 0.90
C LYS A 66 -17.60 -0.75 1.97
N ARG A 67 -16.56 -1.52 2.31
CA ARG A 67 -15.47 -1.12 3.20
C ARG A 67 -14.84 0.23 2.79
N SER A 68 -14.65 0.45 1.48
CA SER A 68 -14.13 1.72 0.96
C SER A 68 -15.05 2.91 1.27
N ARG A 69 -16.37 2.72 1.20
CA ARG A 69 -17.34 3.76 1.57
C ARG A 69 -17.29 4.04 3.08
N MET A 70 -17.16 3.00 3.91
CA MET A 70 -17.01 3.17 5.35
C MET A 70 -15.75 3.96 5.70
N LEU A 71 -14.63 3.67 5.02
CA LEU A 71 -13.39 4.44 5.19
C LEU A 71 -13.59 5.92 4.82
N GLY A 72 -14.32 6.19 3.73
CA GLY A 72 -14.70 7.56 3.34
C GLY A 72 -15.53 8.26 4.42
N GLU A 73 -16.54 7.60 4.99
CA GLU A 73 -17.37 8.15 6.07
C GLU A 73 -16.56 8.39 7.36
N ILE A 74 -15.60 7.51 7.69
CA ILE A 74 -14.69 7.74 8.83
C ILE A 74 -13.77 8.94 8.58
N ALA A 75 -13.33 9.14 7.34
CA ALA A 75 -12.44 10.24 6.98
C ALA A 75 -13.18 11.59 6.86
N GLU A 76 -14.50 11.58 6.76
CA GLU A 76 -15.29 12.79 6.63
C GLU A 76 -15.13 13.70 7.86
N GLY A 77 -14.86 14.97 7.63
CA GLY A 77 -14.61 15.96 8.68
C GLY A 77 -13.22 15.88 9.34
N GLN A 78 -12.35 15.00 8.86
CA GLN A 78 -10.97 14.90 9.33
C GLN A 78 -9.97 15.31 8.22
N ARG A 79 -8.74 15.64 8.62
CA ARG A 79 -7.65 15.93 7.68
C ARG A 79 -7.14 14.63 7.08
N CYS A 80 -7.64 14.26 5.92
CA CYS A 80 -7.27 13.04 5.24
C CYS A 80 -5.99 13.24 4.41
N LEU A 81 -4.97 12.42 4.70
CA LEU A 81 -3.70 12.33 3.98
C LEU A 81 -3.69 10.99 3.25
N ALA A 82 -3.73 10.99 1.93
CA ALA A 82 -3.91 9.79 1.16
C ALA A 82 -2.66 9.41 0.35
N VAL A 83 -2.39 8.11 0.27
CA VAL A 83 -1.33 7.55 -0.56
C VAL A 83 -1.96 6.66 -1.62
N ALA A 84 -1.92 7.11 -2.88
CA ALA A 84 -2.43 6.41 -4.05
C ALA A 84 -1.29 5.99 -4.99
N GLY A 85 -1.59 5.08 -5.92
CA GLY A 85 -0.67 4.61 -6.96
C GLY A 85 -0.68 3.11 -7.09
N THR A 86 -0.26 2.58 -8.22
CA THR A 86 -0.23 1.14 -8.47
C THR A 86 0.84 0.43 -7.63
N HIS A 87 1.96 1.12 -7.30
CA HIS A 87 3.06 0.56 -6.52
C HIS A 87 3.47 1.51 -5.38
N GLY A 88 4.05 0.95 -4.30
CA GLY A 88 4.61 1.72 -3.18
C GLY A 88 3.60 2.21 -2.14
N LYS A 89 2.29 2.07 -2.36
CA LYS A 89 1.23 2.54 -1.45
C LYS A 89 1.44 2.13 0.01
N THR A 90 1.55 0.84 0.26
CA THR A 90 1.59 0.27 1.63
C THR A 90 2.83 0.74 2.39
N THR A 91 4.00 0.72 1.76
CA THR A 91 5.23 1.18 2.42
C THR A 91 5.17 2.67 2.69
N THR A 92 4.73 3.48 1.71
CA THR A 92 4.65 4.95 1.85
C THR A 92 3.60 5.37 2.88
N SER A 93 2.41 4.77 2.89
CA SER A 93 1.36 5.08 3.87
C SER A 93 1.77 4.67 5.29
N THR A 94 2.42 3.51 5.44
CA THR A 94 2.90 3.04 6.74
C THR A 94 4.04 3.93 7.26
N LEU A 95 4.95 4.33 6.39
CA LEU A 95 6.02 5.27 6.75
C LEU A 95 5.46 6.65 7.11
N LEU A 96 4.48 7.17 6.37
CA LEU A 96 3.80 8.41 6.69
C LEU A 96 3.13 8.35 8.08
N ALA A 97 2.39 7.28 8.36
CA ALA A 97 1.77 7.05 9.66
C ALA A 97 2.82 6.97 10.78
N HIS A 98 3.97 6.32 10.51
CA HIS A 98 5.09 6.27 11.44
C HIS A 98 5.67 7.68 11.70
N ILE A 99 5.87 8.50 10.66
CA ILE A 99 6.34 9.88 10.80
C ILE A 99 5.41 10.68 11.72
N PHE A 100 4.09 10.61 11.49
CA PHE A 100 3.11 11.29 12.35
C PHE A 100 3.14 10.81 13.79
N LYS A 101 3.25 9.51 14.01
CA LYS A 101 3.27 8.93 15.36
C LYS A 101 4.59 9.21 16.09
N ASP A 102 5.75 9.04 15.45
CA ASP A 102 7.07 9.29 16.06
C ASP A 102 7.33 10.77 16.32
N SER A 103 6.79 11.67 15.46
CA SER A 103 6.88 13.13 15.65
C SER A 103 6.11 13.63 16.89
N GLY A 104 5.20 12.82 17.42
CA GLY A 104 4.29 13.20 18.51
C GLY A 104 3.02 13.92 18.03
N GLU A 105 2.85 14.19 16.74
CA GLU A 105 1.61 14.74 16.17
C GLU A 105 0.46 13.74 16.29
N GLY A 106 0.71 12.48 15.94
CA GLY A 106 -0.26 11.41 15.95
C GLY A 106 -1.23 11.46 14.76
N CYS A 107 -1.69 10.29 14.34
CA CYS A 107 -2.74 10.13 13.34
C CYS A 107 -3.49 8.81 13.56
N SER A 108 -4.73 8.74 13.13
CA SER A 108 -5.36 7.46 12.83
C SER A 108 -4.88 6.99 11.46
N ALA A 109 -4.59 5.70 11.30
CA ALA A 109 -4.06 5.19 10.04
C ALA A 109 -4.71 3.84 9.67
N PHE A 110 -5.13 3.73 8.41
CA PHE A 110 -5.69 2.52 7.81
C PHE A 110 -4.69 2.06 6.74
N LEU A 111 -3.93 1.00 7.07
CA LEU A 111 -2.77 0.56 6.32
C LEU A 111 -3.05 -0.75 5.58
N GLY A 112 -2.49 -0.90 4.39
CA GLY A 112 -2.63 -2.12 3.57
C GLY A 112 -1.77 -3.31 4.06
N GLY A 113 -0.91 -3.10 5.05
CA GLY A 113 -0.04 -4.12 5.61
C GLY A 113 0.27 -3.88 7.08
N ILE A 114 0.80 -4.90 7.76
CA ILE A 114 1.14 -4.82 9.19
C ILE A 114 2.47 -4.08 9.36
N SER A 115 2.43 -2.94 10.05
CA SER A 115 3.64 -2.19 10.44
C SER A 115 4.50 -3.00 11.40
N LYS A 116 5.80 -3.10 11.13
CA LYS A 116 6.75 -3.75 12.05
C LYS A 116 7.04 -2.92 13.30
N ASN A 117 6.86 -1.60 13.22
CA ASN A 117 7.01 -0.72 14.39
C ASN A 117 5.88 -0.90 15.42
N TYR A 118 4.69 -1.32 14.99
CA TYR A 118 3.49 -1.28 15.83
C TYR A 118 2.74 -2.62 15.90
N ASP A 119 3.15 -3.59 15.08
CA ASP A 119 2.55 -4.93 14.95
C ASP A 119 1.04 -4.91 14.62
N THR A 120 0.61 -3.88 13.90
CA THR A 120 -0.79 -3.67 13.48
C THR A 120 -0.87 -2.96 12.13
N ASN A 121 -2.02 -3.04 11.49
CA ASN A 121 -2.38 -2.26 10.30
C ASN A 121 -3.38 -1.13 10.60
N LEU A 122 -3.70 -0.92 11.88
CA LEU A 122 -4.58 0.14 12.35
C LEU A 122 -3.89 0.95 13.45
N LEU A 123 -3.80 2.25 13.28
CA LEU A 123 -3.44 3.19 14.34
C LEU A 123 -4.66 4.04 14.68
N VAL A 124 -4.85 4.34 15.95
CA VAL A 124 -5.91 5.21 16.43
C VAL A 124 -5.30 6.39 17.20
N SER A 125 -5.78 7.59 16.93
CA SER A 125 -5.33 8.83 17.56
C SER A 125 -6.52 9.73 17.86
N ARG A 126 -6.35 10.62 18.84
CA ARG A 126 -7.30 11.72 19.11
C ARG A 126 -7.11 12.91 18.17
N ASN A 127 -5.94 13.01 17.50
CA ASN A 127 -5.71 14.03 16.50
C ASN A 127 -6.59 13.72 15.28
N PRO A 128 -7.36 14.70 14.75
CA PRO A 128 -8.26 14.50 13.62
C PRO A 128 -7.50 14.42 12.28
N VAL A 129 -6.43 13.66 12.25
CA VAL A 129 -5.63 13.35 11.05
C VAL A 129 -5.80 11.88 10.72
N ILE A 130 -6.14 11.59 9.48
CA ILE A 130 -6.21 10.23 8.94
C ILE A 130 -5.15 10.04 7.87
N VAL A 131 -4.34 9.00 8.00
CA VAL A 131 -3.50 8.47 6.93
C VAL A 131 -4.22 7.27 6.32
N ALA A 132 -4.53 7.35 5.03
CA ALA A 132 -5.24 6.31 4.30
C ALA A 132 -4.44 5.80 3.11
N GLU A 133 -4.34 4.49 2.97
CA GLU A 133 -3.95 3.87 1.71
C GLU A 133 -5.14 3.94 0.75
N ALA A 134 -4.97 4.68 -0.35
CA ALA A 134 -5.99 4.95 -1.35
C ALA A 134 -5.85 3.92 -2.48
N ASP A 135 -6.58 2.81 -2.35
CA ASP A 135 -6.51 1.69 -3.26
C ASP A 135 -7.33 1.95 -4.54
N GLU A 136 -6.67 1.86 -5.70
CA GLU A 136 -7.30 2.01 -7.01
C GLU A 136 -8.17 0.81 -7.40
N PHE A 137 -7.96 -0.36 -6.77
CA PHE A 137 -8.79 -1.54 -7.03
C PHE A 137 -10.27 -1.23 -6.81
N ASP A 138 -11.12 -1.63 -7.76
CA ASP A 138 -12.57 -1.36 -7.76
C ASP A 138 -12.90 0.15 -7.61
N ARG A 139 -11.97 1.04 -8.00
CA ARG A 139 -12.07 2.50 -7.84
C ARG A 139 -12.37 2.93 -6.40
N SER A 140 -11.93 2.13 -5.43
CA SER A 140 -12.20 2.35 -4.00
C SER A 140 -11.67 3.70 -3.50
N PHE A 141 -10.53 4.18 -4.02
CA PHE A 141 -9.95 5.47 -3.65
C PHE A 141 -10.86 6.68 -3.97
N LEU A 142 -11.83 6.53 -4.89
CA LEU A 142 -12.81 7.59 -5.19
C LEU A 142 -13.85 7.81 -4.06
N GLN A 143 -13.79 7.05 -2.99
CA GLN A 143 -14.58 7.30 -1.77
C GLN A 143 -13.86 8.25 -0.81
N LEU A 144 -12.59 8.65 -1.09
CA LEU A 144 -11.80 9.54 -0.26
C LEU A 144 -11.77 10.96 -0.83
N PHE A 145 -11.79 11.96 0.06
CA PHE A 145 -11.66 13.38 -0.26
C PHE A 145 -10.47 13.96 0.51
N PRO A 146 -9.23 13.70 0.07
CA PRO A 146 -8.05 14.06 0.82
C PRO A 146 -7.81 15.59 0.85
N GLU A 147 -7.19 16.05 1.93
CA GLU A 147 -6.56 17.38 1.97
C GLU A 147 -5.24 17.35 1.20
N ILE A 148 -4.40 16.33 1.44
CA ILE A 148 -3.14 16.13 0.73
C ILE A 148 -3.10 14.69 0.23
N ALA A 149 -2.73 14.50 -1.02
CA ALA A 149 -2.55 13.16 -1.58
C ALA A 149 -1.21 13.04 -2.31
N VAL A 150 -0.55 11.88 -2.16
CA VAL A 150 0.57 11.51 -3.03
C VAL A 150 0.11 10.45 -4.04
N ILE A 151 0.58 10.56 -5.29
CA ILE A 151 0.38 9.57 -6.34
C ILE A 151 1.76 9.03 -6.73
N THR A 152 2.00 7.76 -6.39
CA THR A 152 3.33 7.14 -6.51
C THR A 152 3.60 6.55 -7.90
N SER A 153 2.58 6.05 -8.55
CA SER A 153 2.67 5.44 -9.88
C SER A 153 1.29 5.32 -10.52
N MET A 154 1.25 5.17 -11.85
CA MET A 154 0.04 4.96 -12.64
C MET A 154 0.30 3.91 -13.73
N ASP A 155 1.02 2.83 -13.36
CA ASP A 155 1.33 1.73 -14.27
C ASP A 155 0.10 0.85 -14.50
N ALA A 156 0.05 0.16 -15.64
CA ALA A 156 -1.03 -0.77 -15.95
C ALA A 156 -1.11 -1.89 -14.89
N ASP A 157 -2.19 -1.93 -14.17
CA ASP A 157 -2.57 -3.02 -13.25
C ASP A 157 -4.10 -3.11 -13.21
N HIS A 158 -4.64 -4.22 -12.72
CA HIS A 158 -6.09 -4.43 -12.59
C HIS A 158 -6.86 -4.19 -13.91
N LEU A 159 -6.30 -4.66 -15.06
CA LEU A 159 -6.91 -4.48 -16.38
C LEU A 159 -8.27 -5.18 -16.50
N ASP A 160 -8.56 -6.15 -15.65
CA ASP A 160 -9.88 -6.77 -15.48
C ASP A 160 -10.96 -5.76 -15.01
N ILE A 161 -10.56 -4.69 -14.32
CA ILE A 161 -11.45 -3.63 -13.83
C ILE A 161 -11.43 -2.40 -14.73
N TYR A 162 -10.25 -2.03 -15.22
CA TYR A 162 -10.07 -0.77 -15.96
C TYR A 162 -10.19 -0.92 -17.47
N SER A 163 -10.18 -2.15 -18.01
CA SER A 163 -10.21 -2.46 -19.44
C SER A 163 -8.95 -2.02 -20.19
N ASP A 164 -8.43 -0.84 -19.90
CA ASP A 164 -7.21 -0.28 -20.50
C ASP A 164 -6.54 0.76 -19.58
N ILE A 165 -5.31 1.14 -19.90
CA ILE A 165 -4.51 2.09 -19.13
C ILE A 165 -5.11 3.51 -19.13
N SER A 166 -5.83 3.91 -20.18
CA SER A 166 -6.46 5.24 -20.27
C SER A 166 -7.56 5.39 -19.21
N ASN A 167 -8.41 4.38 -19.09
CA ASN A 167 -9.47 4.35 -18.06
C ASN A 167 -8.89 4.41 -16.64
N MET A 168 -7.74 3.77 -16.42
CA MET A 168 -7.04 3.86 -15.14
C MET A 168 -6.48 5.26 -14.91
N HIS A 169 -5.84 5.88 -15.90
CA HIS A 169 -5.36 7.26 -15.82
C HIS A 169 -6.52 8.23 -15.53
N ASP A 170 -7.68 8.04 -16.15
CA ASP A 170 -8.85 8.88 -15.90
C ASP A 170 -9.39 8.72 -14.48
N ALA A 171 -9.31 7.51 -13.90
CA ALA A 171 -9.66 7.30 -12.49
C ALA A 171 -8.67 8.02 -11.54
N PHE A 172 -7.36 8.01 -11.82
CA PHE A 172 -6.38 8.77 -11.03
C PHE A 172 -6.58 10.29 -11.17
N LYS A 173 -6.95 10.80 -12.35
CA LYS A 173 -7.32 12.20 -12.52
C LYS A 173 -8.59 12.56 -11.76
N ALA A 174 -9.60 11.67 -11.77
CA ALA A 174 -10.80 11.84 -10.96
C ALA A 174 -10.44 11.87 -9.46
N PHE A 175 -9.58 10.99 -8.97
CA PHE A 175 -9.08 11.04 -7.61
C PHE A 175 -8.34 12.35 -7.32
N ALA A 176 -7.43 12.79 -8.19
CA ALA A 176 -6.72 14.06 -8.04
C ALA A 176 -7.68 15.26 -7.97
N SER A 177 -8.79 15.22 -8.69
CA SER A 177 -9.82 16.29 -8.66
C SER A 177 -10.57 16.39 -7.32
N GLN A 178 -10.56 15.33 -6.51
CA GLN A 178 -11.18 15.28 -5.18
C GLN A 178 -10.27 15.81 -4.07
N VAL A 179 -8.98 16.04 -4.35
CA VAL A 179 -8.02 16.58 -3.39
C VAL A 179 -8.29 18.07 -3.20
N SER A 180 -8.45 18.50 -1.94
CA SER A 180 -8.83 19.87 -1.62
C SER A 180 -7.63 20.85 -1.48
N GLY A 181 -6.46 20.36 -1.09
CA GLY A 181 -5.27 21.17 -0.81
C GLY A 181 -4.13 20.94 -1.80
N THR A 182 -3.41 19.81 -1.70
CA THR A 182 -2.20 19.55 -2.50
C THR A 182 -2.16 18.13 -3.04
N VAL A 183 -1.94 18.00 -4.34
CA VAL A 183 -1.57 16.75 -5.01
C VAL A 183 -0.05 16.71 -5.18
N ILE A 184 0.59 15.69 -4.63
CA ILE A 184 2.01 15.45 -4.80
C ILE A 184 2.16 14.24 -5.75
N ALA A 185 2.51 14.50 -6.99
CA ALA A 185 2.63 13.44 -7.99
C ALA A 185 4.10 13.10 -8.27
N LYS A 186 4.41 11.82 -8.45
CA LYS A 186 5.74 11.42 -8.90
C LYS A 186 6.09 12.15 -10.21
N TYR A 187 7.33 12.58 -10.34
CA TYR A 187 7.80 13.30 -11.52
C TYR A 187 7.61 12.46 -12.79
N GLY A 188 7.02 13.07 -13.83
CA GLY A 188 6.69 12.40 -15.09
C GLY A 188 5.31 11.76 -15.17
N LEU A 189 4.55 11.68 -14.07
CA LEU A 189 3.16 11.18 -14.15
C LEU A 189 2.25 12.19 -14.86
N PRO A 190 1.26 11.71 -15.67
CA PRO A 190 0.38 12.53 -16.49
C PRO A 190 -0.78 13.15 -15.67
N ILE A 191 -0.45 13.79 -14.54
CA ILE A 191 -1.37 14.61 -13.74
C ILE A 191 -0.99 16.07 -13.96
N GLU A 192 -1.92 16.86 -14.47
CA GLU A 192 -1.71 18.26 -14.81
C GLU A 192 -2.65 19.18 -14.04
N GLN A 193 -2.34 20.49 -13.99
CA GLN A 193 -3.16 21.47 -13.24
C GLN A 193 -4.62 21.54 -13.72
N LYS A 194 -4.92 21.13 -14.96
CA LYS A 194 -6.29 21.03 -15.46
C LYS A 194 -7.11 19.91 -14.84
N ASP A 195 -6.45 18.89 -14.27
CA ASP A 195 -7.06 17.70 -13.68
C ASP A 195 -7.50 17.92 -12.23
N THR A 196 -7.04 19.01 -11.58
CA THR A 196 -7.37 19.31 -10.18
C THR A 196 -7.35 20.82 -9.89
N LYS A 197 -8.13 21.23 -8.87
CA LYS A 197 -8.05 22.58 -8.30
C LYS A 197 -6.98 22.71 -7.22
N ALA A 198 -6.50 21.59 -6.69
CA ALA A 198 -5.43 21.55 -5.70
C ALA A 198 -4.10 22.01 -6.30
N GLN A 199 -3.20 22.49 -5.45
CA GLN A 199 -1.81 22.73 -5.86
C GLN A 199 -1.17 21.42 -6.29
N ILE A 200 -0.42 21.41 -7.38
CA ILE A 200 0.38 20.26 -7.78
C ILE A 200 1.84 20.51 -7.42
N LEU A 201 2.42 19.59 -6.65
CA LEU A 201 3.85 19.48 -6.40
C LEU A 201 4.36 18.16 -6.96
N ARG A 202 5.68 18.10 -7.22
CA ARG A 202 6.33 16.91 -7.78
C ARG A 202 7.34 16.34 -6.80
N TYR A 203 7.43 15.01 -6.76
CA TYR A 203 8.50 14.34 -6.06
C TYR A 203 9.25 13.39 -6.98
N ALA A 204 10.51 13.11 -6.67
CA ALA A 204 11.36 12.19 -7.40
C ALA A 204 12.39 11.53 -6.48
N TYR A 205 12.95 10.40 -6.94
CA TYR A 205 14.07 9.76 -6.26
C TYR A 205 15.29 10.66 -6.19
N ASP A 206 15.77 11.19 -7.34
CA ASP A 206 17.02 11.95 -7.45
C ASP A 206 16.98 13.06 -8.53
N ASN A 207 15.80 13.55 -8.87
CA ASN A 207 15.64 14.57 -9.92
C ASN A 207 15.36 15.95 -9.31
N ALA A 208 16.34 16.85 -9.44
CA ALA A 208 16.25 18.24 -8.98
C ALA A 208 15.22 19.11 -9.73
N GLY A 209 14.59 18.61 -10.78
CA GLY A 209 13.43 19.22 -11.42
C GLY A 209 12.12 19.03 -10.66
N ALA A 210 12.11 18.19 -9.61
CA ALA A 210 10.98 18.01 -8.72
C ALA A 210 11.07 18.95 -7.50
N ASP A 211 9.92 19.17 -6.83
CA ASP A 211 9.86 20.00 -5.61
C ASP A 211 10.44 19.25 -4.39
N PHE A 212 10.29 17.92 -4.36
CA PHE A 212 10.84 17.04 -3.33
C PHE A 212 11.72 15.97 -3.99
N TYR A 213 12.96 15.86 -3.58
CA TYR A 213 13.87 14.85 -4.13
C TYR A 213 15.02 14.55 -3.18
N ALA A 214 15.62 13.37 -3.34
CA ALA A 214 16.85 13.01 -2.66
C ALA A 214 18.07 13.47 -3.47
N SER A 215 19.14 13.87 -2.78
CA SER A 215 20.44 14.15 -3.38
C SER A 215 21.55 13.63 -2.47
N GLY A 216 22.78 13.58 -2.97
CA GLY A 216 23.92 13.08 -2.19
C GLY A 216 23.75 11.64 -1.70
N ILE A 217 23.02 10.83 -2.45
CA ILE A 217 22.63 9.47 -2.10
C ILE A 217 23.87 8.59 -1.95
N LYS A 218 23.96 7.90 -0.82
CA LYS A 218 25.02 6.94 -0.49
C LYS A 218 24.38 5.67 0.06
N VAL A 219 24.97 4.54 -0.26
CA VAL A 219 24.56 3.23 0.25
C VAL A 219 25.68 2.63 1.10
N ASP A 220 25.33 2.04 2.24
CA ASP A 220 26.28 1.30 3.07
C ASP A 220 26.34 -0.19 2.64
N GLU A 221 27.29 -0.94 3.23
CA GLU A 221 27.51 -2.36 2.93
C GLU A 221 26.31 -3.27 3.26
N CYS A 222 25.33 -2.75 4.02
CA CYS A 222 24.11 -3.47 4.38
C CYS A 222 22.90 -3.04 3.52
N GLY A 223 23.11 -2.17 2.51
CA GLY A 223 22.07 -1.68 1.62
C GLY A 223 21.18 -0.58 2.20
N TYR A 224 21.57 0.04 3.32
CA TYR A 224 20.90 1.21 3.85
C TYR A 224 21.37 2.47 3.18
N PHE A 225 20.44 3.35 2.89
CA PHE A 225 20.69 4.58 2.15
C PHE A 225 20.72 5.79 3.09
N THR A 226 21.68 6.66 2.85
CA THR A 226 21.76 8.01 3.43
C THR A 226 21.70 9.02 2.29
N PHE A 227 20.93 10.09 2.48
CA PHE A 227 20.69 11.10 1.43
C PHE A 227 20.30 12.45 2.06
N ASP A 228 20.43 13.51 1.28
CA ASP A 228 19.88 14.81 1.62
C ASP A 228 18.48 14.93 1.02
N LEU A 229 17.47 15.24 1.86
CA LEU A 229 16.10 15.46 1.44
C LEU A 229 15.91 16.94 1.09
N ASN A 230 15.68 17.22 -0.19
CA ASN A 230 15.40 18.57 -0.67
C ASN A 230 13.88 18.77 -0.78
N TRP A 231 13.42 19.95 -0.38
CA TRP A 231 12.03 20.36 -0.42
C TRP A 231 11.90 21.88 -0.57
N PRO A 232 10.71 22.47 -0.90
CA PRO A 232 10.58 23.92 -1.11
C PRO A 232 11.04 24.82 0.03
N GLY A 233 11.08 24.30 1.27
CA GLY A 233 11.54 25.04 2.45
C GLY A 233 13.04 24.91 2.73
N GLY A 234 13.79 24.09 1.97
CA GLY A 234 15.24 23.91 2.18
C GLY A 234 15.71 22.48 1.98
N THR A 235 16.75 22.10 2.71
CA THR A 235 17.37 20.77 2.64
C THR A 235 17.59 20.22 4.05
N VAL A 236 17.11 18.99 4.29
CA VAL A 236 17.41 18.21 5.49
C VAL A 236 18.54 17.25 5.16
N LYS A 237 19.70 17.46 5.73
CA LYS A 237 20.91 16.68 5.42
C LYS A 237 20.95 15.34 6.15
N ASP A 238 21.67 14.38 5.55
CA ASP A 238 21.98 13.10 6.14
C ASP A 238 20.75 12.35 6.67
N CYS A 239 19.65 12.32 5.90
CA CYS A 239 18.52 11.48 6.16
C CYS A 239 18.89 10.02 5.93
N LYS A 240 18.41 9.12 6.80
CA LYS A 240 18.57 7.67 6.63
C LYS A 240 17.19 7.01 6.69
N VAL A 241 16.93 6.06 5.80
CA VAL A 241 15.74 5.20 5.92
C VAL A 241 16.10 3.96 6.72
N GLY A 242 15.28 3.61 7.71
CA GLY A 242 15.52 2.47 8.59
C GLY A 242 15.37 1.09 7.95
N ILE A 243 15.02 1.04 6.66
CA ILE A 243 14.93 -0.18 5.85
C ILE A 243 15.79 -0.04 4.59
N PRO A 244 16.41 -1.13 4.09
CA PRO A 244 17.29 -1.09 2.94
C PRO A 244 16.52 -1.00 1.62
N GLY A 245 17.26 -0.75 0.53
CA GLY A 245 16.74 -0.73 -0.85
C GLY A 245 16.46 0.69 -1.37
N TRP A 246 16.90 0.95 -2.60
CA TRP A 246 16.77 2.26 -3.24
C TRP A 246 15.31 2.73 -3.38
N ILE A 247 14.38 1.81 -3.62
CA ILE A 247 12.96 2.12 -3.74
C ILE A 247 12.40 2.72 -2.44
N ASN A 248 12.98 2.38 -1.30
CA ASN A 248 12.57 2.93 -0.01
C ASN A 248 13.05 4.36 0.22
N VAL A 249 14.08 4.82 -0.50
CA VAL A 249 14.41 6.25 -0.56
C VAL A 249 13.31 7.01 -1.30
N GLU A 250 12.82 6.50 -2.42
CA GLU A 250 11.71 7.12 -3.16
C GLU A 250 10.42 7.15 -2.32
N ASN A 251 10.08 6.04 -1.65
CA ASN A 251 8.96 5.99 -0.72
C ASN A 251 9.13 6.98 0.45
N ALA A 252 10.35 7.15 0.95
CA ALA A 252 10.67 8.10 2.02
C ALA A 252 10.52 9.56 1.55
N VAL A 253 10.94 9.88 0.34
CA VAL A 253 10.71 11.21 -0.26
C VAL A 253 9.21 11.47 -0.39
N ALA A 254 8.44 10.50 -0.89
CA ALA A 254 6.98 10.63 -1.04
C ALA A 254 6.25 10.84 0.30
N ALA A 255 6.57 10.05 1.32
CA ALA A 255 5.99 10.20 2.66
C ALA A 255 6.38 11.51 3.32
N SER A 256 7.68 11.89 3.20
CA SER A 256 8.17 13.17 3.72
C SER A 256 7.54 14.36 3.03
N ALA A 257 7.25 14.26 1.74
CA ALA A 257 6.60 15.33 0.99
C ALA A 257 5.21 15.65 1.55
N ILE A 258 4.40 14.63 1.91
CA ILE A 258 3.12 14.86 2.61
C ILE A 258 3.37 15.47 3.99
N ALA A 259 4.29 14.90 4.79
CA ALA A 259 4.55 15.33 6.15
C ALA A 259 5.04 16.79 6.23
N LEU A 260 5.95 17.17 5.33
CA LEU A 260 6.47 18.54 5.24
C LEU A 260 5.43 19.53 4.68
N THR A 261 4.61 19.11 3.71
CA THR A 261 3.49 19.90 3.19
C THR A 261 2.42 20.12 4.26
N TYR A 262 2.17 19.14 5.12
CA TYR A 262 1.30 19.26 6.30
C TYR A 262 1.86 20.25 7.32
N GLY A 263 3.18 20.43 7.39
CA GLY A 263 3.86 21.38 8.28
C GLY A 263 4.61 20.71 9.45
N LEU A 264 4.94 19.41 9.37
CA LEU A 264 5.78 18.78 10.39
C LEU A 264 7.20 19.34 10.37
N ASP A 265 7.83 19.34 11.53
CA ASP A 265 9.23 19.74 11.69
C ASP A 265 10.15 18.79 10.89
N PRO A 266 11.01 19.31 9.99
CA PRO A 266 11.91 18.51 9.17
C PRO A 266 12.85 17.59 9.95
N GLU A 267 13.34 18.01 11.12
CA GLU A 267 14.20 17.17 11.95
C GLU A 267 13.45 16.01 12.60
N LYS A 268 12.16 16.20 12.93
CA LYS A 268 11.28 15.11 13.39
C LYS A 268 11.00 14.13 12.26
N VAL A 269 10.79 14.60 11.03
CA VAL A 269 10.65 13.75 9.84
C VAL A 269 11.92 12.91 9.65
N LYS A 270 13.10 13.53 9.64
CA LYS A 270 14.39 12.84 9.54
C LYS A 270 14.56 11.75 10.59
N LYS A 271 14.25 12.06 11.86
CA LYS A 271 14.34 11.09 12.96
C LYS A 271 13.42 9.88 12.71
N ALA A 272 12.16 10.14 12.33
CA ALA A 272 11.19 9.10 12.07
C ALA A 272 11.58 8.21 10.88
N LEU A 273 12.17 8.78 9.81
CA LEU A 273 12.69 7.98 8.70
C LEU A 273 13.69 6.93 9.19
N SER A 274 14.60 7.29 10.11
CA SER A 274 15.65 6.40 10.61
C SER A 274 15.15 5.30 11.56
N SER A 275 14.03 5.52 12.25
CA SER A 275 13.42 4.56 13.19
C SER A 275 12.38 3.65 12.54
N PHE A 276 12.07 3.84 11.24
CA PHE A 276 11.12 3.01 10.53
C PHE A 276 11.65 1.59 10.32
N GLN A 277 10.87 0.59 10.69
CA GLN A 277 11.24 -0.82 10.61
C GLN A 277 10.60 -1.58 9.43
N GLY A 278 9.77 -0.88 8.64
CA GLY A 278 9.12 -1.46 7.47
C GLY A 278 7.75 -2.07 7.75
N VAL A 279 7.31 -2.84 6.78
CA VAL A 279 6.02 -3.54 6.77
C VAL A 279 6.28 -5.03 6.60
N LYS A 280 5.54 -5.87 7.30
CA LYS A 280 5.64 -7.33 7.13
C LYS A 280 5.38 -7.68 5.67
N ARG A 281 6.20 -8.59 5.13
CA ARG A 281 6.15 -9.03 3.73
C ARG A 281 6.39 -7.92 2.68
N ARG A 282 7.11 -6.84 3.02
CA ARG A 282 7.57 -5.81 2.09
C ARG A 282 9.06 -5.61 2.28
N PHE A 283 9.86 -6.32 1.48
CA PHE A 283 11.31 -6.43 1.65
C PHE A 283 11.67 -6.79 3.10
N ASP A 284 10.95 -7.75 3.65
CA ASP A 284 10.98 -8.08 5.07
C ASP A 284 12.12 -9.05 5.36
N ILE A 285 13.18 -8.55 5.98
CA ILE A 285 14.37 -9.32 6.31
C ILE A 285 14.13 -10.13 7.58
N HIS A 286 13.97 -11.44 7.44
CA HIS A 286 13.82 -12.38 8.55
C HIS A 286 15.17 -12.90 9.07
N LEU A 287 16.15 -13.05 8.16
CA LEU A 287 17.49 -13.50 8.50
C LEU A 287 18.51 -12.74 7.65
N ASN A 288 19.57 -12.27 8.30
CA ASN A 288 20.71 -11.68 7.62
C ASN A 288 22.00 -12.06 8.35
N THR A 289 22.70 -13.07 7.82
CA THR A 289 23.96 -13.56 8.33
C THR A 289 25.01 -13.56 7.23
N PRO A 290 26.30 -13.68 7.56
CA PRO A 290 27.34 -13.84 6.53
C PRO A 290 27.10 -15.01 5.56
N GLY A 291 26.46 -16.08 6.01
CA GLY A 291 26.20 -17.30 5.22
C GLY A 291 24.86 -17.30 4.48
N CYS A 292 23.83 -16.61 5.01
CA CYS A 292 22.48 -16.67 4.44
C CYS A 292 21.69 -15.40 4.77
N ALA A 293 20.93 -14.90 3.81
CA ALA A 293 19.87 -13.94 4.03
C ALA A 293 18.53 -14.55 3.58
N TYR A 294 17.46 -14.31 4.37
CA TYR A 294 16.09 -14.68 4.02
C TYR A 294 15.22 -13.43 4.07
N ILE A 295 14.60 -13.12 2.93
CA ILE A 295 13.78 -11.93 2.72
C ILE A 295 12.43 -12.39 2.18
N ASP A 296 11.35 -11.92 2.82
CA ASP A 296 9.96 -12.12 2.36
C ASP A 296 9.46 -10.82 1.72
N ASP A 297 8.98 -10.92 0.48
CA ASP A 297 8.42 -9.80 -0.25
C ASP A 297 7.09 -10.19 -0.89
N TYR A 298 6.15 -9.26 -0.89
CA TYR A 298 4.82 -9.46 -1.47
C TYR A 298 4.78 -9.09 -2.96
N ALA A 299 5.93 -8.87 -3.60
CA ALA A 299 6.04 -8.57 -5.02
C ALA A 299 5.28 -9.62 -5.84
N HIS A 300 4.28 -9.17 -6.58
CA HIS A 300 3.38 -10.01 -7.36
C HIS A 300 3.09 -9.43 -8.75
N HIS A 301 3.74 -8.33 -9.11
CA HIS A 301 3.76 -7.73 -10.44
C HIS A 301 5.19 -7.75 -10.99
N PRO A 302 5.43 -7.94 -12.31
CA PRO A 302 6.78 -8.02 -12.87
C PRO A 302 7.71 -6.88 -12.47
N LYS A 303 7.22 -5.63 -12.47
CA LYS A 303 8.01 -4.45 -12.05
C LYS A 303 8.43 -4.51 -10.58
N GLU A 304 7.55 -4.98 -9.70
CA GLU A 304 7.86 -5.15 -8.27
C GLU A 304 8.92 -6.23 -8.07
N ILE A 305 8.79 -7.36 -8.79
CA ILE A 305 9.76 -8.47 -8.75
C ILE A 305 11.12 -8.00 -9.24
N SER A 306 11.19 -7.30 -10.36
CA SER A 306 12.43 -6.73 -10.90
C SER A 306 13.09 -5.77 -9.90
N ALA A 307 12.31 -4.90 -9.27
CA ALA A 307 12.81 -3.96 -8.27
C ALA A 307 13.34 -4.69 -7.01
N ALA A 308 12.63 -5.73 -6.54
CA ALA A 308 13.06 -6.53 -5.41
C ALA A 308 14.37 -7.28 -5.73
N ILE A 309 14.47 -7.92 -6.90
CA ILE A 309 15.67 -8.65 -7.34
C ILE A 309 16.85 -7.69 -7.47
N SER A 310 16.68 -6.53 -8.12
CA SER A 310 17.72 -5.51 -8.24
C SER A 310 18.19 -5.05 -6.86
N SER A 311 17.28 -4.75 -5.96
CA SER A 311 17.63 -4.34 -4.58
C SER A 311 18.41 -5.44 -3.85
N MET A 312 18.04 -6.72 -4.02
CA MET A 312 18.77 -7.83 -3.42
C MET A 312 20.19 -7.97 -4.01
N ARG A 313 20.36 -7.76 -5.32
CA ARG A 313 21.68 -7.78 -5.98
C ARG A 313 22.59 -6.65 -5.47
N ASP A 314 22.02 -5.46 -5.26
CA ASP A 314 22.76 -4.30 -4.75
C ASP A 314 23.18 -4.49 -3.29
N ILE A 315 22.29 -5.05 -2.45
CA ILE A 315 22.55 -5.27 -1.01
C ILE A 315 23.50 -6.47 -0.78
N PHE A 316 23.42 -7.50 -1.62
CA PHE A 316 24.18 -8.73 -1.46
C PHE A 316 25.04 -9.04 -2.69
N PRO A 317 26.01 -8.19 -3.05
CA PRO A 317 26.79 -8.37 -4.25
C PRO A 317 27.56 -9.69 -4.25
N GLY A 318 27.53 -10.40 -5.38
CA GLY A 318 28.24 -11.67 -5.55
C GLY A 318 27.64 -12.88 -4.83
N ARG A 319 26.55 -12.72 -4.09
CA ARG A 319 25.84 -13.87 -3.45
C ARG A 319 24.90 -14.52 -4.42
N ARG A 320 24.77 -15.85 -4.30
CA ARG A 320 23.78 -16.61 -5.06
C ARG A 320 22.37 -16.23 -4.60
N LEU A 321 21.52 -15.81 -5.54
CA LEU A 321 20.12 -15.45 -5.29
C LEU A 321 19.20 -16.61 -5.70
N THR A 322 18.47 -17.16 -4.73
CA THR A 322 17.41 -18.14 -4.97
C THR A 322 16.07 -17.48 -4.70
N ALA A 323 15.18 -17.46 -5.68
CA ALA A 323 13.81 -17.00 -5.48
C ALA A 323 12.86 -18.19 -5.36
N ILE A 324 11.91 -18.09 -4.44
CA ILE A 324 10.72 -18.95 -4.36
C ILE A 324 9.54 -18.03 -4.71
N PHE A 325 8.89 -18.28 -5.85
CA PHE A 325 7.83 -17.42 -6.34
C PHE A 325 6.52 -18.19 -6.48
N GLN A 326 5.46 -17.62 -5.93
CA GLN A 326 4.08 -18.09 -6.12
C GLN A 326 3.33 -17.05 -6.94
N PRO A 327 3.00 -17.35 -8.20
CA PRO A 327 2.15 -16.46 -9.00
C PRO A 327 0.79 -16.26 -8.33
N HIS A 328 0.25 -15.06 -8.42
CA HIS A 328 -1.03 -14.68 -7.82
C HIS A 328 -2.02 -14.30 -8.92
N LEU A 329 -3.17 -15.00 -9.00
CA LEU A 329 -4.22 -14.92 -9.99
C LEU A 329 -3.85 -15.55 -11.35
N TYR A 330 -4.78 -16.32 -11.91
CA TYR A 330 -4.62 -16.90 -13.23
C TYR A 330 -4.61 -15.87 -14.34
N THR A 331 -5.49 -14.86 -14.25
CA THR A 331 -5.55 -13.78 -15.24
C THR A 331 -4.25 -13.00 -15.31
N ARG A 332 -3.70 -12.58 -14.16
CA ARG A 332 -2.42 -11.86 -14.12
C ARG A 332 -1.26 -12.72 -14.64
N THR A 333 -1.21 -14.01 -14.27
CA THR A 333 -0.16 -14.92 -14.74
C THR A 333 -0.21 -15.07 -16.26
N ARG A 334 -1.39 -15.19 -16.84
CA ARG A 334 -1.59 -15.24 -18.30
C ARG A 334 -1.16 -13.94 -18.99
N ASP A 335 -1.63 -12.82 -18.45
CA ASP A 335 -1.54 -11.52 -19.13
C ASP A 335 -0.11 -10.92 -19.07
N PHE A 336 0.71 -11.35 -18.09
CA PHE A 336 2.07 -10.88 -17.87
C PHE A 336 3.11 -12.01 -17.92
N ALA A 337 2.84 -13.11 -18.62
CA ALA A 337 3.70 -14.30 -18.63
C ALA A 337 5.14 -13.96 -19.04
N ASP A 338 5.31 -13.27 -20.16
CA ASP A 338 6.62 -12.92 -20.71
C ASP A 338 7.37 -11.94 -19.78
N GLU A 339 6.68 -10.97 -19.21
CA GLU A 339 7.26 -10.00 -18.26
C GLU A 339 7.66 -10.68 -16.95
N PHE A 340 6.90 -11.68 -16.47
CA PHE A 340 7.30 -12.50 -15.33
C PHE A 340 8.55 -13.31 -15.63
N ALA A 341 8.63 -13.93 -16.81
CA ALA A 341 9.82 -14.69 -17.22
C ALA A 341 11.05 -13.79 -17.29
N GLU A 342 10.92 -12.57 -17.86
CA GLU A 342 11.99 -11.59 -17.91
C GLU A 342 12.43 -11.16 -16.51
N ALA A 343 11.49 -10.74 -15.65
CA ALA A 343 11.78 -10.30 -14.30
C ALA A 343 12.48 -11.38 -13.46
N LEU A 344 11.99 -12.61 -13.53
CA LEU A 344 12.53 -13.76 -12.77
C LEU A 344 13.84 -14.29 -13.34
N SER A 345 14.21 -13.96 -14.59
CA SER A 345 15.51 -14.32 -15.16
C SER A 345 16.72 -13.73 -14.41
N GLY A 346 16.48 -12.67 -13.60
CA GLY A 346 17.50 -12.02 -12.77
C GLY A 346 18.02 -12.83 -11.59
N VAL A 347 17.47 -14.03 -11.30
CA VAL A 347 17.90 -14.89 -10.19
C VAL A 347 18.79 -16.05 -10.66
N ASP A 348 19.63 -16.59 -9.75
CA ASP A 348 20.50 -17.74 -10.07
C ASP A 348 19.76 -19.08 -9.96
N LYS A 349 18.70 -19.11 -9.17
CA LYS A 349 17.81 -20.28 -9.04
C LYS A 349 16.40 -19.81 -8.78
N LEU A 350 15.46 -20.35 -9.55
CA LEU A 350 14.03 -20.11 -9.41
C LEU A 350 13.33 -21.40 -8.95
N ILE A 351 12.43 -21.27 -7.98
CA ILE A 351 11.48 -22.29 -7.56
C ILE A 351 10.10 -21.69 -7.75
N LEU A 352 9.33 -22.27 -8.67
CA LEU A 352 7.94 -21.85 -8.91
C LEU A 352 6.99 -22.74 -8.11
N LEU A 353 6.04 -22.11 -7.46
CA LEU A 353 4.91 -22.79 -6.80
C LEU A 353 3.67 -22.69 -7.70
N ASP A 354 2.67 -23.53 -7.41
CA ASP A 354 1.39 -23.44 -8.10
C ASP A 354 0.75 -22.05 -7.94
N ILE A 355 -0.01 -21.62 -8.96
CA ILE A 355 -0.71 -20.34 -8.93
C ILE A 355 -1.64 -20.29 -7.73
N TYR A 356 -1.56 -19.22 -6.93
CA TYR A 356 -2.55 -18.92 -5.89
C TYR A 356 -3.78 -18.27 -6.53
N PRO A 357 -4.93 -18.98 -6.55
CA PRO A 357 -6.10 -18.54 -7.31
C PRO A 357 -6.81 -17.34 -6.69
N ALA A 358 -6.66 -17.13 -5.36
CA ALA A 358 -7.44 -16.19 -4.57
C ALA A 358 -8.95 -16.36 -4.81
N ARG A 359 -9.54 -15.52 -5.69
CA ARG A 359 -10.97 -15.53 -6.03
C ARG A 359 -11.29 -16.05 -7.43
N GLU A 360 -10.26 -16.46 -8.18
CA GLU A 360 -10.42 -16.90 -9.58
C GLU A 360 -10.56 -18.41 -9.67
N GLU A 361 -11.33 -18.85 -10.65
CA GLU A 361 -11.34 -20.25 -11.08
C GLU A 361 -10.15 -20.53 -11.99
N PRO A 362 -9.62 -21.77 -12.00
CA PRO A 362 -8.51 -22.13 -12.86
C PRO A 362 -8.82 -21.90 -14.35
N ILE A 363 -7.89 -21.26 -15.04
CA ILE A 363 -7.98 -21.03 -16.48
C ILE A 363 -7.28 -22.20 -17.20
N PRO A 364 -7.96 -22.95 -18.08
CA PRO A 364 -7.33 -24.07 -18.80
C PRO A 364 -6.08 -23.63 -19.56
N GLY A 365 -4.97 -24.35 -19.34
CA GLY A 365 -3.68 -24.06 -19.99
C GLY A 365 -2.86 -22.96 -19.34
N VAL A 366 -3.32 -22.33 -18.26
CA VAL A 366 -2.56 -21.36 -17.48
C VAL A 366 -2.01 -22.05 -16.23
N THR A 367 -0.71 -22.19 -16.16
CA THR A 367 0.02 -22.79 -15.03
C THR A 367 1.21 -21.91 -14.64
N SER A 368 1.90 -22.25 -13.56
CA SER A 368 3.16 -21.58 -13.21
C SER A 368 4.36 -22.07 -14.03
N GLU A 369 4.22 -23.14 -14.81
CA GLU A 369 5.23 -23.63 -15.75
C GLU A 369 5.15 -22.78 -17.04
N ILE A 370 5.74 -21.59 -16.98
CA ILE A 370 5.75 -20.62 -18.08
C ILE A 370 7.08 -20.72 -18.84
#